data_eef0c0d3aa528d3e9a9910d7658462a1
#
_entry.id   eef0c0d3aa528d3e9a9910d7658462a1
#
_cell.length_a   1.000
_cell.length_b   1.000
_cell.length_c   1.000
_cell.angle_alpha   90.00
_cell.angle_beta   90.00
_cell.angle_gamma   90.00
#
_symmetry.space_group_name_H-M   'P 1'
#
loop_
_entity.id
_entity.type
_entity.pdbx_description
1 polymer ?
#
loop_
_entity_poly.entity_id
_entity_poly.type
_entity_poly.pdbx_seq_one_letter_code
_entity_poly.pdbx_strand_id
1 'polypeptide(L)'
;HGGIGSTIVEPWGSTYHDPKTGEQIRSGVVADIHGTEPFAYARNGSFRELVAQLHDTVPHTAQLVTAGNPPGLSRENAIAAGQSISFQMPTTMLEVAFPHLNGGTHTSGGGFNFRAASLSARLRSNPDPSKLFSSKVHGDPSTPMLRAYLGDSIVFRILHGMMNETHTFVVSGHGYRPERYDPQSRVTNALHIGIAERYDLATTAGGYQQMAGDYIYYDGRTSHLSEGSWGIIRVHDKLQTDLKPLPGNKKPKRSAKQLCPKGAPVKNFSVVAVNTALKFNPNAED
;
A
#
# COMPACT_ATOMS: atom_id res chain seq x y z
N HIS A 1 -18.02 6.77 -10.69
CA HIS A 1 -17.44 7.96 -11.29
C HIS A 1 -15.92 7.93 -11.05
N GLY A 2 -15.05 7.87 -12.03
CA GLY A 2 -13.59 7.77 -11.92
C GLY A 2 -12.86 9.09 -12.19
N GLY A 3 -13.53 10.22 -12.09
CA GLY A 3 -13.00 11.54 -12.43
C GLY A 3 -12.24 12.23 -11.29
N ILE A 4 -11.36 11.50 -10.59
CA ILE A 4 -10.56 12.03 -9.51
C ILE A 4 -9.11 12.06 -9.95
N GLY A 5 -8.44 13.18 -9.69
CA GLY A 5 -7.03 13.38 -9.92
C GLY A 5 -6.42 14.30 -8.88
N SER A 6 -5.12 14.38 -8.87
CA SER A 6 -4.37 15.28 -8.00
C SER A 6 -3.48 16.20 -8.81
N THR A 7 -3.41 17.46 -8.42
CA THR A 7 -2.40 18.40 -8.88
C THR A 7 -1.36 18.55 -7.79
N ILE A 8 -0.11 18.24 -8.14
CA ILE A 8 1.03 18.37 -7.23
C ILE A 8 1.73 19.70 -7.53
N VAL A 9 1.92 20.48 -6.48
CA VAL A 9 2.64 21.76 -6.54
C VAL A 9 3.83 21.68 -5.61
N GLU A 10 5.00 21.93 -6.15
CA GLU A 10 6.27 21.97 -5.42
C GLU A 10 6.82 23.40 -5.41
N PRO A 11 7.78 23.73 -4.53
CA PRO A 11 8.45 25.00 -4.50
C PRO A 11 8.99 25.43 -5.86
N TRP A 12 8.99 26.74 -6.10
CA TRP A 12 9.44 27.30 -7.37
C TRP A 12 10.82 26.80 -7.79
N GLY A 13 10.95 26.42 -9.07
CA GLY A 13 12.18 25.89 -9.63
C GLY A 13 12.33 24.37 -9.48
N SER A 14 11.42 23.69 -8.78
CA SER A 14 11.39 22.23 -8.74
C SER A 14 11.03 21.63 -10.10
N THR A 15 11.61 20.47 -10.43
CA THR A 15 11.35 19.74 -11.67
C THR A 15 11.00 18.29 -11.39
N TYR A 16 10.18 17.71 -12.26
CA TYR A 16 9.64 16.36 -12.15
C TYR A 16 10.27 15.48 -13.22
N HIS A 17 10.76 14.31 -12.86
CA HIS A 17 11.47 13.42 -13.77
C HIS A 17 10.92 11.99 -13.70
N ASP A 18 10.95 11.30 -14.84
CA ASP A 18 10.66 9.86 -14.89
C ASP A 18 11.81 9.09 -14.20
N PRO A 19 11.52 8.23 -13.22
CA PRO A 19 12.57 7.53 -12.47
C PRO A 19 13.39 6.55 -13.31
N LYS A 20 12.90 6.10 -14.48
CA LYS A 20 13.61 5.17 -15.36
C LYS A 20 14.51 5.90 -16.36
N THR A 21 13.97 6.89 -17.02
CA THR A 21 14.70 7.60 -18.10
C THR A 21 15.48 8.80 -17.57
N GLY A 22 15.01 9.42 -16.49
CA GLY A 22 15.53 10.70 -15.98
C GLY A 22 15.03 11.90 -16.78
N GLU A 23 14.16 11.70 -17.78
CA GLU A 23 13.59 12.78 -18.56
C GLU A 23 12.55 13.56 -17.77
N GLN A 24 12.42 14.85 -18.06
CA GLN A 24 11.42 15.68 -17.42
C GLN A 24 10.01 15.29 -17.86
N ILE A 25 9.10 15.16 -16.90
CA ILE A 25 7.70 14.80 -17.11
C ILE A 25 6.76 15.87 -16.54
N ARG A 26 5.50 15.87 -16.98
CA ARG A 26 4.45 16.77 -16.49
C ARG A 26 3.34 16.04 -15.74
N SER A 27 3.31 14.71 -15.83
CA SER A 27 2.30 13.88 -15.17
C SER A 27 2.86 12.49 -14.93
N GLY A 28 2.39 11.83 -13.87
CA GLY A 28 2.79 10.48 -13.51
C GLY A 28 2.29 10.12 -12.12
N VAL A 29 2.24 8.84 -11.83
CA VAL A 29 1.92 8.33 -10.48
C VAL A 29 3.17 8.24 -9.63
N VAL A 30 4.32 8.05 -10.26
CA VAL A 30 5.65 8.01 -9.65
C VAL A 30 6.54 9.01 -10.37
N ALA A 31 7.26 9.81 -9.63
CA ALA A 31 8.22 10.77 -10.16
C ALA A 31 9.45 10.91 -9.26
N ASP A 32 10.57 11.31 -9.84
CA ASP A 32 11.71 11.85 -9.11
C ASP A 32 11.60 13.38 -9.11
N ILE A 33 11.50 13.97 -7.93
CA ILE A 33 11.42 15.41 -7.74
C ILE A 33 12.81 15.94 -7.50
N HIS A 34 13.28 16.83 -8.38
CA HIS A 34 14.47 17.64 -8.14
C HIS A 34 13.99 18.94 -7.49
N GLY A 35 13.81 18.89 -6.18
CA GLY A 35 13.27 19.99 -5.41
C GLY A 35 14.30 21.03 -5.05
N THR A 36 13.84 22.23 -4.75
CA THR A 36 14.66 23.40 -4.40
C THR A 36 14.69 23.70 -2.90
N GLU A 37 13.73 23.16 -2.14
CA GLU A 37 13.64 23.37 -0.69
C GLU A 37 13.99 22.10 0.10
N PRO A 38 15.01 22.18 0.98
CA PRO A 38 15.36 21.09 1.88
C PRO A 38 14.30 20.80 2.94
N PHE A 39 14.20 19.55 3.34
CA PHE A 39 13.42 19.12 4.51
C PHE A 39 14.10 17.96 5.25
N ALA A 40 13.54 17.51 6.38
CA ALA A 40 14.20 16.57 7.29
C ALA A 40 14.77 15.31 6.63
N TYR A 41 14.13 14.76 5.62
CA TYR A 41 14.57 13.56 4.91
C TYR A 41 15.29 13.85 3.59
N ALA A 42 15.18 15.05 3.03
CA ALA A 42 15.78 15.46 1.77
C ALA A 42 16.60 16.75 1.93
N ARG A 43 17.84 16.64 2.35
CA ARG A 43 18.72 17.79 2.61
C ARG A 43 19.01 18.65 1.38
N ASN A 44 18.91 18.10 0.18
CA ASN A 44 19.05 18.81 -1.09
C ASN A 44 17.71 19.07 -1.79
N GLY A 45 16.60 18.86 -1.09
CA GLY A 45 15.24 19.01 -1.62
C GLY A 45 14.78 17.92 -2.58
N SER A 46 15.63 16.96 -2.98
CA SER A 46 15.26 15.94 -3.97
C SER A 46 14.74 14.67 -3.31
N PHE A 47 13.70 14.09 -3.89
CA PHE A 47 13.02 12.89 -3.36
C PHE A 47 12.28 12.13 -4.46
N ARG A 48 11.92 10.87 -4.18
CA ARG A 48 11.00 10.08 -4.99
C ARG A 48 9.58 10.27 -4.49
N GLU A 49 8.66 10.37 -5.41
CA GLU A 49 7.26 10.59 -5.13
C GLU A 49 6.42 9.40 -5.57
N LEU A 50 5.44 9.03 -4.74
CA LEU A 50 4.32 8.19 -5.12
C LEU A 50 3.02 8.90 -4.82
N VAL A 51 2.20 9.13 -5.84
CA VAL A 51 0.84 9.63 -5.68
C VAL A 51 -0.09 8.43 -5.47
N ALA A 52 -0.64 8.30 -4.27
CA ALA A 52 -1.53 7.21 -3.89
C ALA A 52 -2.92 7.75 -3.57
N GLN A 53 -3.83 7.59 -4.53
CA GLN A 53 -5.23 7.92 -4.36
C GLN A 53 -5.97 6.71 -3.80
N LEU A 54 -6.50 6.84 -2.59
CA LEU A 54 -7.31 5.81 -1.94
C LEU A 54 -8.72 5.80 -2.53
N HIS A 55 -9.22 4.61 -2.76
CA HIS A 55 -10.56 4.36 -3.28
C HIS A 55 -11.29 3.35 -2.43
N ASP A 56 -12.52 3.66 -2.09
CA ASP A 56 -13.46 2.79 -1.39
C ASP A 56 -14.49 2.15 -2.34
N THR A 57 -14.48 2.51 -3.62
CA THR A 57 -15.26 1.88 -4.68
C THR A 57 -14.40 1.62 -5.90
N VAL A 58 -13.83 0.44 -5.99
CA VAL A 58 -13.22 -0.05 -7.23
C VAL A 58 -14.32 -0.79 -8.00
N PRO A 59 -14.54 -0.51 -9.29
CA PRO A 59 -15.49 -1.27 -10.08
C PRO A 59 -15.09 -2.75 -10.06
N HIS A 60 -15.86 -3.57 -9.37
CA HIS A 60 -15.65 -5.02 -9.27
C HIS A 60 -16.05 -5.72 -10.55
N THR A 61 -15.33 -5.49 -11.60
CA THR A 61 -15.65 -6.06 -12.91
C THR A 61 -15.54 -7.58 -12.98
N ALA A 62 -14.81 -8.20 -12.04
CA ALA A 62 -14.62 -9.65 -12.00
C ALA A 62 -15.64 -10.40 -11.12
N GLN A 63 -16.44 -9.70 -10.32
CA GLN A 63 -17.23 -10.30 -9.24
C GLN A 63 -18.71 -10.49 -9.57
N LEU A 64 -19.20 -9.82 -10.59
CA LEU A 64 -20.58 -9.96 -11.06
C LEU A 64 -20.94 -11.39 -11.50
N VAL A 65 -19.96 -12.20 -11.84
CA VAL A 65 -20.17 -13.55 -12.38
C VAL A 65 -20.30 -14.62 -11.29
N THR A 66 -19.85 -14.35 -10.06
CA THR A 66 -19.79 -15.38 -9.00
C THR A 66 -20.84 -15.26 -7.91
N ALA A 67 -21.51 -14.14 -7.78
CA ALA A 67 -22.56 -13.92 -6.78
C ALA A 67 -23.97 -14.29 -7.29
N GLY A 68 -24.14 -15.54 -7.73
CA GLY A 68 -25.49 -16.09 -7.96
C GLY A 68 -26.35 -15.36 -8.99
N ASN A 69 -25.77 -14.83 -10.04
CA ASN A 69 -26.54 -14.28 -11.16
C ASN A 69 -27.45 -15.37 -11.74
N PRO A 70 -28.72 -15.10 -11.95
CA PRO A 70 -29.58 -16.02 -12.67
C PRO A 70 -28.97 -16.35 -14.04
N PRO A 71 -29.05 -17.59 -14.50
CA PRO A 71 -28.54 -17.99 -15.79
C PRO A 71 -29.12 -17.06 -16.88
N GLY A 72 -28.23 -16.38 -17.62
CA GLY A 72 -28.62 -15.53 -18.73
C GLY A 72 -28.48 -14.02 -18.55
N LEU A 73 -28.09 -13.51 -17.35
CA LEU A 73 -27.76 -12.09 -17.21
C LEU A 73 -26.27 -11.87 -17.52
N SER A 74 -25.98 -11.16 -18.61
CA SER A 74 -24.64 -10.65 -18.86
C SER A 74 -24.33 -9.52 -17.88
N ARG A 75 -23.06 -9.29 -17.63
CA ARG A 75 -22.55 -8.19 -16.78
C ARG A 75 -23.12 -6.83 -17.17
N GLU A 76 -23.18 -6.57 -18.47
CA GLU A 76 -23.70 -5.33 -19.04
C GLU A 76 -25.19 -5.15 -18.69
N ASN A 77 -25.96 -6.22 -18.73
CA ASN A 77 -27.39 -6.20 -18.43
C ASN A 77 -27.67 -5.99 -16.93
N ALA A 78 -26.81 -6.50 -16.04
CA ALA A 78 -26.96 -6.27 -14.60
C ALA A 78 -26.65 -4.81 -14.23
N ILE A 79 -25.63 -4.20 -14.84
CA ILE A 79 -25.30 -2.78 -14.66
C ILE A 79 -26.42 -1.89 -15.23
N ALA A 80 -26.94 -2.20 -16.40
CA ALA A 80 -28.03 -1.46 -17.04
C ALA A 80 -29.35 -1.55 -16.25
N ALA A 81 -29.59 -2.64 -15.51
CA ALA A 81 -30.75 -2.82 -14.67
C ALA A 81 -30.67 -2.12 -13.29
N GLY A 82 -29.58 -1.40 -12.99
CA GLY A 82 -29.40 -0.68 -11.72
C GLY A 82 -29.38 -1.60 -10.49
N GLN A 83 -29.07 -2.87 -10.67
CA GLN A 83 -28.99 -3.80 -9.54
C GLN A 83 -27.76 -3.50 -8.69
N SER A 84 -27.94 -3.37 -7.39
CA SER A 84 -26.85 -3.30 -6.43
C SER A 84 -26.11 -4.64 -6.42
N ILE A 85 -24.80 -4.58 -6.65
CA ILE A 85 -23.95 -5.74 -6.69
C ILE A 85 -23.45 -5.96 -5.27
N SER A 86 -23.97 -6.99 -4.61
CA SER A 86 -23.42 -7.44 -3.34
C SER A 86 -22.30 -8.45 -3.59
N PHE A 87 -21.18 -8.23 -2.92
CA PHE A 87 -20.05 -9.15 -2.95
C PHE A 87 -20.15 -10.14 -1.80
N GLN A 88 -20.32 -11.41 -2.12
CA GLN A 88 -20.04 -12.49 -1.17
C GLN A 88 -18.66 -13.08 -1.46
N MET A 89 -17.74 -12.90 -0.51
CA MET A 89 -16.45 -13.59 -0.59
C MET A 89 -16.66 -15.11 -0.43
N PRO A 90 -15.94 -15.95 -1.21
CA PRO A 90 -15.97 -17.39 -0.98
C PRO A 90 -15.50 -17.73 0.43
N THR A 91 -16.29 -18.50 1.12
CA THR A 91 -16.35 -18.73 2.55
C THR A 91 -15.16 -19.48 3.17
N THR A 92 -14.19 -20.01 2.43
CA THR A 92 -13.40 -21.12 2.98
C THR A 92 -12.04 -20.77 3.59
N MET A 93 -11.31 -19.76 3.10
CA MET A 93 -10.01 -19.43 3.69
C MET A 93 -9.90 -18.03 4.27
N LEU A 94 -10.64 -17.08 3.72
CA LEU A 94 -10.67 -15.72 4.25
C LEU A 94 -11.49 -15.63 5.54
N GLU A 95 -12.52 -16.45 5.70
CA GLU A 95 -13.30 -16.55 6.95
C GLU A 95 -12.44 -17.01 8.13
N VAL A 96 -11.51 -17.92 7.89
CA VAL A 96 -10.57 -18.38 8.91
C VAL A 96 -9.53 -17.28 9.25
N ALA A 97 -9.10 -16.52 8.25
CA ALA A 97 -8.14 -15.43 8.45
C ALA A 97 -8.78 -14.14 8.95
N PHE A 98 -10.06 -13.91 8.60
CA PHE A 98 -10.78 -12.67 8.92
C PHE A 98 -12.26 -12.96 9.26
N PRO A 99 -12.54 -13.53 10.42
CA PRO A 99 -13.90 -13.99 10.80
C PRO A 99 -14.95 -12.87 10.84
N HIS A 100 -14.53 -11.61 10.96
CA HIS A 100 -15.44 -10.44 10.93
C HIS A 100 -15.94 -10.09 9.52
N LEU A 101 -15.40 -10.70 8.47
CA LEU A 101 -15.92 -10.55 7.10
C LEU A 101 -17.05 -11.53 6.79
N ASN A 102 -17.41 -12.38 7.75
CA ASN A 102 -18.45 -13.39 7.59
C ASN A 102 -19.83 -12.73 7.51
N GLY A 103 -20.46 -12.78 6.34
CA GLY A 103 -21.85 -12.34 6.12
C GLY A 103 -22.07 -10.86 5.87
N GLY A 104 -21.02 -10.04 5.78
CA GLY A 104 -21.17 -8.64 5.38
C GLY A 104 -21.23 -8.47 3.87
N THR A 105 -22.27 -7.83 3.36
CA THR A 105 -22.27 -7.30 1.99
C THR A 105 -21.40 -6.05 1.97
N HIS A 106 -20.13 -6.19 1.55
CA HIS A 106 -19.31 -5.03 1.30
C HIS A 106 -19.63 -4.50 -0.10
N THR A 107 -20.22 -3.32 -0.16
CA THR A 107 -20.52 -2.63 -1.42
C THR A 107 -19.37 -1.81 -1.96
N SER A 108 -18.29 -1.68 -1.19
CA SER A 108 -17.12 -0.88 -1.50
C SER A 108 -15.89 -1.77 -1.61
N GLY A 109 -15.23 -1.72 -2.76
CA GLY A 109 -13.91 -2.32 -2.94
C GLY A 109 -12.81 -1.31 -2.65
N GLY A 110 -11.75 -1.75 -1.98
CA GLY A 110 -10.59 -0.93 -1.71
C GLY A 110 -9.54 -0.97 -2.83
N GLY A 111 -8.79 0.12 -3.01
CA GLY A 111 -7.70 0.17 -3.98
C GLY A 111 -6.88 1.43 -3.94
N PHE A 112 -5.82 1.44 -4.75
CA PHE A 112 -4.99 2.61 -5.00
C PHE A 112 -5.01 2.94 -6.49
N ASN A 113 -5.26 4.20 -6.84
CA ASN A 113 -5.22 4.70 -8.23
C ASN A 113 -6.08 3.86 -9.18
N PHE A 114 -7.30 3.53 -8.77
CA PHE A 114 -8.26 2.67 -9.49
C PHE A 114 -7.76 1.26 -9.79
N ARG A 115 -6.80 0.76 -9.01
CA ARG A 115 -6.25 -0.58 -9.11
C ARG A 115 -6.30 -1.28 -7.75
N ALA A 116 -6.54 -2.58 -7.79
CA ALA A 116 -6.56 -3.43 -6.62
C ALA A 116 -5.80 -4.74 -6.90
N ALA A 117 -5.13 -5.26 -5.90
CA ALA A 117 -4.44 -6.55 -5.96
C ALA A 117 -5.08 -7.51 -4.94
N SER A 118 -6.24 -8.08 -5.31
CA SER A 118 -7.08 -8.89 -4.44
C SER A 118 -6.32 -10.07 -3.82
N LEU A 119 -6.37 -10.19 -2.49
CA LEU A 119 -5.76 -11.31 -1.77
C LEU A 119 -6.46 -12.64 -2.08
N SER A 120 -7.77 -12.62 -2.26
CA SER A 120 -8.52 -13.82 -2.64
C SER A 120 -8.12 -14.36 -4.02
N ALA A 121 -7.82 -13.48 -4.96
CA ALA A 121 -7.31 -13.90 -6.28
C ALA A 121 -5.94 -14.57 -6.17
N ARG A 122 -5.07 -14.06 -5.32
CA ARG A 122 -3.74 -14.66 -5.06
C ARG A 122 -3.86 -16.01 -4.37
N LEU A 123 -4.73 -16.15 -3.36
CA LEU A 123 -4.98 -17.42 -2.68
C LEU A 123 -5.57 -18.48 -3.60
N ARG A 124 -6.39 -18.10 -4.59
CA ARG A 124 -6.88 -19.03 -5.60
C ARG A 124 -5.76 -19.56 -6.50
N SER A 125 -4.76 -18.75 -6.81
CA SER A 125 -3.63 -19.18 -7.64
C SER A 125 -2.58 -19.96 -6.86
N ASN A 126 -2.40 -19.66 -5.58
CA ASN A 126 -1.55 -20.39 -4.65
C ASN A 126 -2.15 -20.28 -3.25
N PRO A 127 -2.65 -21.39 -2.66
CA PRO A 127 -3.37 -21.39 -1.39
C PRO A 127 -2.47 -21.24 -0.15
N ASP A 128 -1.16 -21.10 -0.30
CA ASP A 128 -0.23 -20.89 0.80
C ASP A 128 -0.26 -19.42 1.28
N PRO A 129 -0.86 -19.11 2.47
CA PRO A 129 -0.95 -17.75 2.97
C PRO A 129 0.41 -17.09 3.20
N SER A 130 1.46 -17.86 3.45
CA SER A 130 2.81 -17.34 3.66
C SER A 130 3.41 -16.71 2.39
N LYS A 131 2.84 -17.00 1.22
CA LYS A 131 3.27 -16.48 -0.09
C LYS A 131 2.40 -15.32 -0.60
N LEU A 132 1.38 -14.94 0.14
CA LEU A 132 0.33 -14.01 -0.29
C LEU A 132 0.86 -12.69 -0.89
N PHE A 133 1.88 -12.11 -0.28
CA PHE A 133 2.50 -10.86 -0.74
C PHE A 133 3.76 -11.07 -1.60
N SER A 134 4.08 -12.31 -1.95
CA SER A 134 5.31 -12.63 -2.68
C SER A 134 5.19 -12.31 -4.17
N SER A 135 5.94 -11.33 -4.66
CA SER A 135 6.09 -11.05 -6.09
C SER A 135 6.74 -12.20 -6.85
N LYS A 136 7.56 -13.00 -6.19
CA LYS A 136 8.18 -14.20 -6.81
C LYS A 136 7.15 -15.26 -7.18
N VAL A 137 6.07 -15.36 -6.42
CA VAL A 137 5.02 -16.39 -6.63
C VAL A 137 3.89 -15.86 -7.50
N HIS A 138 3.44 -14.62 -7.25
CA HIS A 138 2.25 -14.07 -7.87
C HIS A 138 2.53 -12.95 -8.90
N GLY A 139 3.78 -12.56 -9.08
CA GLY A 139 4.12 -11.32 -9.76
C GLY A 139 3.89 -10.09 -8.87
N ASP A 140 4.27 -8.94 -9.39
CA ASP A 140 4.04 -7.67 -8.71
C ASP A 140 2.54 -7.33 -8.67
N PRO A 141 2.06 -6.62 -7.63
CA PRO A 141 0.66 -6.19 -7.56
C PRO A 141 0.33 -5.23 -8.70
N SER A 142 -0.95 -5.18 -9.09
CA SER A 142 -1.44 -4.23 -10.11
C SER A 142 -1.47 -2.79 -9.63
N THR A 143 -1.47 -2.57 -8.32
CA THR A 143 -1.38 -1.25 -7.68
C THR A 143 -0.03 -0.59 -7.97
N PRO A 144 0.09 0.74 -7.86
CA PRO A 144 1.35 1.43 -8.15
C PRO A 144 2.52 0.88 -7.33
N MET A 145 3.68 0.75 -7.95
CA MET A 145 4.92 0.36 -7.27
C MET A 145 5.88 1.54 -7.22
N LEU A 146 6.38 1.82 -6.03
CA LEU A 146 7.49 2.74 -5.84
C LEU A 146 8.80 1.94 -5.78
N ARG A 147 9.75 2.29 -6.65
CA ARG A 147 11.12 1.75 -6.62
C ARG A 147 12.05 2.84 -6.12
N ALA A 148 12.93 2.49 -5.20
CA ALA A 148 13.86 3.43 -4.58
C ALA A 148 15.20 2.77 -4.28
N TYR A 149 16.24 3.56 -4.13
CA TYR A 149 17.49 3.10 -3.54
C TYR A 149 17.48 3.28 -2.03
N LEU A 150 18.19 2.41 -1.34
CA LEU A 150 18.35 2.49 0.11
C LEU A 150 18.91 3.85 0.52
N GLY A 151 18.16 4.55 1.34
CA GLY A 151 18.47 5.89 1.80
C GLY A 151 17.90 7.02 0.92
N ASP A 152 17.19 6.71 -0.17
CA ASP A 152 16.45 7.72 -0.91
C ASP A 152 15.37 8.35 -0.01
N SER A 153 15.20 9.65 -0.15
CA SER A 153 14.03 10.32 0.41
C SER A 153 12.78 9.95 -0.37
N ILE A 154 11.71 9.66 0.33
CA ILE A 154 10.41 9.31 -0.26
C ILE A 154 9.34 10.24 0.29
N VAL A 155 8.43 10.68 -0.57
CA VAL A 155 7.19 11.36 -0.20
C VAL A 155 6.00 10.62 -0.81
N PHE A 156 5.08 10.18 0.03
CA PHE A 156 3.79 9.70 -0.41
C PHE A 156 2.80 10.86 -0.44
N ARG A 157 2.18 11.08 -1.61
CA ARG A 157 1.04 11.99 -1.76
C ARG A 157 -0.23 11.19 -1.61
N ILE A 158 -0.76 11.20 -0.42
CA ILE A 158 -1.98 10.45 -0.10
C ILE A 158 -3.17 11.36 -0.31
N LEU A 159 -4.13 10.88 -1.08
CA LEU A 159 -5.39 11.56 -1.33
C LEU A 159 -6.54 10.57 -1.14
N HIS A 160 -7.52 10.94 -0.33
CA HIS A 160 -8.79 10.24 -0.27
C HIS A 160 -9.81 11.00 -1.12
N GLY A 161 -10.07 10.48 -2.32
CA GLY A 161 -10.94 11.13 -3.31
C GLY A 161 -12.36 10.59 -3.38
N MET A 162 -12.74 9.63 -2.53
CA MET A 162 -14.07 9.00 -2.51
C MET A 162 -14.88 9.45 -1.29
N MET A 163 -16.10 8.95 -1.11
CA MET A 163 -17.06 9.53 -0.16
C MET A 163 -17.71 8.53 0.80
N ASN A 164 -17.32 7.24 0.76
CA ASN A 164 -18.07 6.25 1.54
C ASN A 164 -17.44 5.94 2.88
N GLU A 165 -16.13 5.74 2.92
CA GLU A 165 -15.44 5.25 4.11
C GLU A 165 -14.16 6.04 4.39
N THR A 166 -13.65 5.94 5.60
CA THR A 166 -12.33 6.45 5.97
C THR A 166 -11.28 5.36 5.81
N HIS A 167 -10.03 5.75 5.64
CA HIS A 167 -8.92 4.85 5.40
C HIS A 167 -7.83 5.02 6.46
N THR A 168 -6.90 4.08 6.52
CA THR A 168 -5.70 4.18 7.34
C THR A 168 -4.49 3.81 6.51
N PHE A 169 -3.69 4.79 6.13
CA PHE A 169 -2.49 4.53 5.35
C PHE A 169 -1.35 4.04 6.24
N VAL A 170 -0.77 2.89 5.88
CA VAL A 170 0.33 2.25 6.61
C VAL A 170 1.44 1.87 5.65
N VAL A 171 2.69 2.04 6.07
CA VAL A 171 3.88 1.52 5.37
C VAL A 171 4.66 0.63 6.31
N SER A 172 4.77 -0.65 5.96
CA SER A 172 5.48 -1.64 6.77
C SER A 172 6.93 -1.22 7.03
N GLY A 173 7.34 -1.28 8.29
CA GLY A 173 8.73 -1.01 8.71
C GLY A 173 9.19 0.43 8.54
N HIS A 174 8.29 1.36 8.21
CA HIS A 174 8.58 2.78 8.04
C HIS A 174 7.79 3.63 9.02
N GLY A 175 8.43 4.69 9.50
CA GLY A 175 7.74 5.83 10.06
C GLY A 175 7.84 7.01 9.11
N TYR A 176 6.84 7.85 9.08
CA TYR A 176 6.77 9.02 8.23
C TYR A 176 6.28 10.26 8.99
N ARG A 177 6.62 11.44 8.46
CA ARG A 177 6.16 12.72 8.99
C ARG A 177 5.05 13.26 8.09
N PRO A 178 3.86 13.57 8.65
CA PRO A 178 2.77 14.20 7.92
C PRO A 178 3.10 15.62 7.45
N GLU A 179 3.86 16.35 8.25
CA GLU A 179 4.28 17.73 7.95
C GLU A 179 5.76 17.75 7.61
N ARG A 180 6.11 17.55 6.33
CA ARG A 180 7.51 17.35 5.91
C ARG A 180 8.44 18.52 6.18
N TYR A 181 7.92 19.75 6.18
CA TYR A 181 8.70 20.97 6.43
C TYR A 181 8.73 21.37 7.90
N ASP A 182 7.86 20.80 8.74
CA ASP A 182 7.89 21.05 10.18
C ASP A 182 8.89 20.11 10.88
N PRO A 183 9.99 20.63 11.44
CA PRO A 183 10.94 19.82 12.18
C PRO A 183 10.34 19.22 13.47
N GLN A 184 9.24 19.76 13.98
CA GLN A 184 8.52 19.25 15.15
C GLN A 184 7.46 18.21 14.80
N SER A 185 7.17 17.99 13.51
CA SER A 185 6.22 16.98 13.08
C SER A 185 6.60 15.61 13.63
N ARG A 186 5.70 15.00 14.38
CA ARG A 186 5.95 13.67 14.96
C ARG A 186 6.04 12.60 13.88
N VAL A 187 6.83 11.58 14.15
CA VAL A 187 6.87 10.38 13.31
C VAL A 187 5.68 9.48 13.69
N THR A 188 4.93 9.06 12.71
CA THR A 188 3.86 8.04 12.84
C THR A 188 4.08 6.92 11.82
N ASN A 189 3.51 5.75 12.05
CA ASN A 189 3.55 4.60 11.13
C ASN A 189 2.17 4.22 10.59
N ALA A 190 1.13 4.89 11.07
CA ALA A 190 -0.23 4.76 10.58
C ALA A 190 -0.88 6.13 10.60
N LEU A 191 -1.54 6.51 9.51
CA LEU A 191 -2.26 7.76 9.39
C LEU A 191 -3.69 7.48 8.99
N HIS A 192 -4.63 7.87 9.85
CA HIS A 192 -6.03 7.90 9.51
C HIS A 192 -6.30 9.05 8.55
N ILE A 193 -7.07 8.79 7.50
CA ILE A 193 -7.43 9.77 6.49
C ILE A 193 -8.95 9.75 6.27
N GLY A 194 -9.55 10.90 6.45
CA GLY A 194 -10.96 11.14 6.20
C GLY A 194 -11.26 11.50 4.75
N ILE A 195 -12.54 11.63 4.47
CA ILE A 195 -13.05 11.99 3.15
C ILE A 195 -12.50 13.36 2.73
N ALA A 196 -12.02 13.46 1.49
CA ALA A 196 -11.41 14.65 0.88
C ALA A 196 -10.13 15.16 1.56
N GLU A 197 -9.56 14.41 2.49
CA GLU A 197 -8.26 14.75 3.08
C GLU A 197 -7.11 14.36 2.17
N ARG A 198 -5.99 15.04 2.36
CA ARG A 198 -4.73 14.78 1.66
C ARG A 198 -3.55 15.00 2.58
N TYR A 199 -2.49 14.24 2.38
CA TYR A 199 -1.27 14.31 3.17
C TYR A 199 -0.03 14.07 2.33
N ASP A 200 1.07 14.73 2.72
CA ASP A 200 2.40 14.55 2.16
C ASP A 200 3.27 13.85 3.19
N LEU A 201 3.38 12.54 3.10
CA LEU A 201 4.05 11.73 4.11
C LEU A 201 5.50 11.50 3.73
N ALA A 202 6.42 12.14 4.44
CA ALA A 202 7.85 12.05 4.17
C ALA A 202 8.54 10.95 5.00
N THR A 203 9.39 10.16 4.36
CA THR A 203 10.18 9.08 4.97
C THR A 203 11.48 8.81 4.21
N THR A 204 12.20 7.78 4.61
CA THR A 204 13.43 7.30 3.94
C THR A 204 13.30 5.83 3.54
N ALA A 205 13.70 5.50 2.32
CA ALA A 205 13.70 4.14 1.79
C ALA A 205 14.55 3.19 2.65
N GLY A 206 13.99 2.04 3.00
CA GLY A 206 14.61 1.03 3.86
C GLY A 206 14.18 1.10 5.31
N GLY A 207 13.35 2.08 5.66
CA GLY A 207 12.66 2.18 6.93
C GLY A 207 13.58 2.19 8.16
N TYR A 208 13.04 1.75 9.30
CA TYR A 208 13.77 1.73 10.57
C TYR A 208 15.02 0.85 10.55
N GLN A 209 14.99 -0.24 9.78
CA GLN A 209 16.08 -1.21 9.74
C GLN A 209 17.16 -0.87 8.73
N GLN A 210 16.96 0.13 7.88
CA GLN A 210 17.89 0.51 6.81
C GLN A 210 18.30 -0.69 5.94
N MET A 211 17.30 -1.44 5.47
CA MET A 211 17.51 -2.64 4.66
C MET A 211 16.87 -2.49 3.28
N ALA A 212 17.52 -3.10 2.28
CA ALA A 212 16.91 -3.31 0.98
C ALA A 212 15.89 -4.45 1.05
N GLY A 213 14.87 -4.41 0.19
CA GLY A 213 13.81 -5.40 0.14
C GLY A 213 12.48 -4.79 -0.27
N ASP A 214 11.46 -5.63 -0.31
CA ASP A 214 10.10 -5.22 -0.59
C ASP A 214 9.36 -4.92 0.72
N TYR A 215 8.75 -3.75 0.77
CA TYR A 215 7.89 -3.29 1.86
C TYR A 215 6.50 -3.06 1.30
N ILE A 216 5.47 -3.45 2.04
CA ILE A 216 4.11 -3.16 1.63
C ILE A 216 3.66 -1.81 2.17
N TYR A 217 2.99 -1.02 1.34
CA TYR A 217 2.10 0.03 1.78
C TYR A 217 0.66 -0.45 1.60
N TYR A 218 -0.23 -0.10 2.51
CA TYR A 218 -1.57 -0.67 2.50
C TYR A 218 -2.56 0.17 3.30
N ASP A 219 -3.85 -0.12 3.09
CA ASP A 219 -4.90 0.35 3.97
C ASP A 219 -4.98 -0.55 5.21
N GLY A 220 -4.86 0.05 6.38
CA GLY A 220 -4.90 -0.65 7.68
C GLY A 220 -6.26 -1.24 8.02
N ARG A 221 -7.32 -0.94 7.27
CA ARG A 221 -8.61 -1.62 7.40
C ARG A 221 -8.53 -2.99 6.73
N THR A 222 -8.81 -4.03 7.49
CA THR A 222 -8.64 -5.42 7.05
C THR A 222 -9.49 -5.75 5.81
N SER A 223 -10.71 -5.22 5.72
CA SER A 223 -11.57 -5.37 4.55
C SER A 223 -10.90 -4.82 3.29
N HIS A 224 -10.43 -3.58 3.34
CA HIS A 224 -9.80 -2.93 2.20
C HIS A 224 -8.48 -3.62 1.79
N LEU A 225 -7.66 -4.03 2.76
CA LEU A 225 -6.47 -4.82 2.50
C LEU A 225 -6.80 -6.12 1.76
N SER A 226 -7.82 -6.86 2.21
CA SER A 226 -8.21 -8.14 1.59
C SER A 226 -8.75 -7.97 0.17
N GLU A 227 -9.42 -6.85 -0.11
CA GLU A 227 -9.91 -6.48 -1.43
C GLU A 227 -8.81 -6.04 -2.39
N GLY A 228 -7.66 -5.65 -1.86
CA GLY A 228 -6.47 -5.36 -2.65
C GLY A 228 -5.90 -3.96 -2.52
N SER A 229 -6.27 -3.22 -1.46
CA SER A 229 -5.69 -1.91 -1.14
C SER A 229 -4.30 -2.07 -0.52
N TRP A 230 -3.34 -2.53 -1.32
CA TRP A 230 -1.94 -2.62 -0.96
C TRP A 230 -1.06 -2.54 -2.20
N GLY A 231 0.19 -2.16 -1.99
CA GLY A 231 1.20 -2.11 -3.05
C GLY A 231 2.59 -2.30 -2.47
N ILE A 232 3.62 -2.16 -3.30
CA ILE A 232 5.01 -2.43 -2.94
C ILE A 232 5.86 -1.18 -3.07
N ILE A 233 6.71 -0.98 -2.07
CA ILE A 233 7.91 -0.17 -2.15
C ILE A 233 9.08 -1.13 -2.27
N ARG A 234 9.76 -1.12 -3.42
CA ARG A 234 10.93 -1.96 -3.67
C ARG A 234 12.20 -1.17 -3.49
N VAL A 235 12.96 -1.49 -2.45
CA VAL A 235 14.19 -0.79 -2.07
C VAL A 235 15.42 -1.59 -2.49
N HIS A 236 16.28 -0.97 -3.28
CA HIS A 236 17.51 -1.56 -3.81
C HIS A 236 18.75 -1.03 -3.10
N ASP A 237 19.71 -1.89 -2.80
CA ASP A 237 21.04 -1.53 -2.29
C ASP A 237 22.14 -1.59 -3.37
N LYS A 238 21.73 -1.85 -4.62
CA LYS A 238 22.59 -1.88 -5.81
C LYS A 238 21.93 -1.10 -6.93
N LEU A 239 22.75 -0.44 -7.75
CA LEU A 239 22.26 0.27 -8.93
C LEU A 239 21.51 -0.67 -9.87
N GLN A 240 20.39 -0.19 -10.39
CA GLN A 240 19.56 -0.84 -11.38
C GLN A 240 19.71 -0.12 -12.72
N THR A 241 19.64 -0.87 -13.82
CA THR A 241 19.78 -0.29 -15.17
C THR A 241 18.58 0.58 -15.57
N ASP A 242 17.42 0.30 -14.97
CA ASP A 242 16.13 0.91 -15.26
C ASP A 242 15.60 1.75 -14.08
N LEU A 243 16.48 2.27 -13.25
CA LEU A 243 16.15 3.20 -12.17
C LEU A 243 17.29 4.21 -12.00
N LYS A 244 17.01 5.47 -12.26
CA LYS A 244 18.02 6.55 -12.10
C LYS A 244 18.22 6.88 -10.63
N PRO A 245 19.46 7.19 -10.21
CA PRO A 245 19.70 7.71 -8.86
C PRO A 245 19.15 9.13 -8.71
N LEU A 246 18.62 9.43 -7.53
CA LEU A 246 18.31 10.81 -7.16
C LEU A 246 19.56 11.70 -7.12
N PRO A 247 19.43 13.01 -7.40
CA PRO A 247 20.48 13.98 -7.11
C PRO A 247 20.96 13.83 -5.65
N GLY A 248 22.28 13.72 -5.47
CA GLY A 248 22.87 13.54 -4.14
C GLY A 248 22.91 12.10 -3.61
N ASN A 249 22.18 11.15 -4.21
CA ASN A 249 22.21 9.72 -3.83
C ASN A 249 22.73 8.83 -4.99
N LYS A 250 23.82 9.21 -5.61
CA LYS A 250 24.38 8.50 -6.77
C LYS A 250 24.86 7.07 -6.47
N LYS A 251 25.10 6.77 -5.20
CA LYS A 251 25.51 5.43 -4.74
C LYS A 251 24.57 5.03 -3.63
N PRO A 252 23.72 3.99 -3.83
CA PRO A 252 22.85 3.48 -2.78
C PRO A 252 23.64 3.09 -1.54
N LYS A 253 23.06 3.31 -0.37
CA LYS A 253 23.61 2.76 0.86
C LYS A 253 23.56 1.24 0.78
N ARG A 254 24.53 0.57 1.37
CA ARG A 254 24.43 -0.88 1.55
C ARG A 254 23.44 -1.18 2.68
N SER A 255 22.66 -2.23 2.50
CA SER A 255 21.83 -2.77 3.57
C SER A 255 22.65 -2.95 4.85
N ALA A 256 22.03 -2.70 5.99
CA ALA A 256 22.64 -3.02 7.26
C ALA A 256 23.15 -4.47 7.23
N LYS A 257 24.35 -4.69 7.70
CA LYS A 257 24.87 -6.05 7.86
C LYS A 257 23.91 -6.78 8.81
N GLN A 258 23.77 -8.08 8.54
CA GLN A 258 22.96 -9.03 9.28
C GLN A 258 22.74 -8.60 10.74
N LEU A 259 21.48 -8.36 11.11
CA LEU A 259 21.10 -7.89 12.45
C LEU A 259 21.52 -8.88 13.57
N CYS A 260 21.64 -10.16 13.20
CA CYS A 260 22.15 -11.20 14.09
C CYS A 260 23.61 -11.51 13.76
N PRO A 261 24.53 -11.43 14.71
CA PRO A 261 25.91 -11.86 14.52
C PRO A 261 25.99 -13.33 14.08
N LYS A 262 27.01 -13.68 13.31
CA LYS A 262 27.26 -15.11 12.98
C LYS A 262 27.44 -15.90 14.27
N GLY A 263 26.64 -16.96 14.45
CA GLY A 263 26.67 -17.78 15.67
C GLY A 263 25.79 -17.27 16.82
N ALA A 264 24.98 -16.24 16.60
CA ALA A 264 24.00 -15.80 17.59
C ALA A 264 23.06 -16.95 17.99
N PRO A 265 22.70 -17.08 19.27
CA PRO A 265 21.75 -18.10 19.72
C PRO A 265 20.41 -17.92 19.02
N VAL A 266 19.85 -19.02 18.51
CA VAL A 266 18.54 -19.04 17.86
C VAL A 266 17.50 -19.56 18.86
N LYS A 267 16.42 -18.81 19.06
CA LYS A 267 15.22 -19.28 19.75
C LYS A 267 14.12 -19.50 18.74
N ASN A 268 13.57 -20.69 18.73
CA ASN A 268 12.42 -21.06 17.91
C ASN A 268 11.16 -20.97 18.78
N PHE A 269 10.14 -20.30 18.24
CA PHE A 269 8.82 -20.20 18.85
C PHE A 269 7.81 -20.84 17.92
N SER A 270 6.97 -21.73 18.44
CA SER A 270 5.78 -22.17 17.73
C SER A 270 4.60 -21.40 18.26
N VAL A 271 3.91 -20.71 17.36
CA VAL A 271 2.71 -19.94 17.70
C VAL A 271 1.54 -20.56 16.94
N VAL A 272 0.51 -20.91 17.67
CA VAL A 272 -0.73 -21.46 17.12
C VAL A 272 -1.86 -20.48 17.43
N ALA A 273 -2.57 -20.06 16.38
CA ALA A 273 -3.81 -19.32 16.57
C ALA A 273 -4.94 -20.35 16.79
N VAL A 274 -5.60 -20.24 17.92
CA VAL A 274 -6.72 -21.11 18.26
C VAL A 274 -7.96 -20.28 18.56
N ASN A 275 -9.11 -20.78 18.15
CA ASN A 275 -10.39 -20.23 18.56
C ASN A 275 -10.68 -20.73 19.99
N THR A 276 -10.70 -19.83 20.96
CA THR A 276 -11.01 -20.15 22.33
C THR A 276 -11.82 -19.04 22.98
N ALA A 277 -12.72 -19.41 23.85
CA ALA A 277 -13.40 -18.46 24.73
C ALA A 277 -12.45 -18.03 25.83
N LEU A 278 -12.15 -16.72 25.91
CA LEU A 278 -11.35 -16.15 26.99
C LEU A 278 -12.29 -15.61 28.06
N LYS A 279 -12.19 -16.14 29.27
CA LYS A 279 -12.82 -15.54 30.46
C LYS A 279 -11.89 -14.44 30.99
N PHE A 280 -12.26 -13.18 30.76
CA PHE A 280 -11.52 -12.02 31.28
C PHE A 280 -11.75 -11.79 32.78
N ASN A 281 -12.82 -12.32 33.30
CA ASN A 281 -13.10 -12.32 34.74
C ASN A 281 -13.45 -13.74 35.16
N PRO A 282 -12.59 -14.42 35.92
CA PRO A 282 -12.86 -15.80 36.37
C PRO A 282 -14.09 -15.92 37.28
N ASN A 283 -14.57 -14.79 37.84
CA ASN A 283 -15.74 -14.72 38.73
C ASN A 283 -16.98 -14.13 38.02
N ALA A 284 -16.92 -13.82 36.74
CA ALA A 284 -18.12 -13.45 36.00
C ALA A 284 -18.89 -14.72 35.65
N GLU A 285 -20.11 -14.79 36.11
CA GLU A 285 -21.10 -15.73 35.59
C GLU A 285 -21.50 -15.26 34.17
N ASP A 286 -21.55 -16.20 33.24
CA ASP A 286 -21.97 -15.94 31.86
C ASP A 286 -23.44 -15.54 31.76
#